data_1d6e710f1ad10e4671c3b14074ca7b04
#
_entry.id   1d6e710f1ad10e4671c3b14074ca7b04
#
_cell.length_a   1.000
_cell.length_b   1.000
_cell.length_c   1.000
_cell.angle_alpha   90.00
_cell.angle_beta   90.00
_cell.angle_gamma   90.00
#
_symmetry.space_group_name_H-M   'P 1'
#
loop_
_entity.id
_entity.type
_entity.pdbx_description
1 polymer ?
#
loop_
_entity_poly.entity_id
_entity_poly.type
_entity_poly.pdbx_seq_one_letter_code
_entity_poly.pdbx_strand_id
1 'polypeptide(L)'
;MTYEPRYLDNSGRADVLSGGVRMIPVTTPKGTFHVWTKRIGNNPTVKLLLLHGGPGATHEYFEGFDSWLPAAGVEYYYYDQLGSAYSDQPDEPGLWEVDRFVDEVEQVRQALGLDANSFYLLGQSWGGALAIEYALRHQQHLKGLIVSNMMASIPAYNRYAESTLMPEMDQGVLAEIKAAEAAGRTDDPRYDELLEQHYVAHVLRLPAKEWPEPVVRSFAHINKAIYVPMQGPSELGASGKLADWDRTADLSSIQVPTLVIGAQHDTMDPAHLREMARSFLRGTYLHCPDGSHLAMYDDQETYMRGLIAFLTGQEQPATS
;
A
#
# COMPACT_ATOMS: atom_id res chain seq x y z
N MET A 1 -13.38 -23.73 -12.62
CA MET A 1 -13.39 -23.18 -11.26
C MET A 1 -14.79 -23.29 -10.72
N THR A 2 -15.01 -24.07 -9.67
CA THR A 2 -16.30 -24.14 -8.99
C THR A 2 -16.35 -22.94 -8.03
N TYR A 3 -17.20 -21.99 -8.32
CA TYR A 3 -17.52 -20.86 -7.45
C TYR A 3 -18.03 -21.41 -6.13
N GLU A 4 -17.40 -20.99 -4.98
CA GLU A 4 -17.95 -21.31 -3.67
C GLU A 4 -19.33 -20.66 -3.57
N PRO A 5 -20.44 -21.42 -3.45
CA PRO A 5 -21.79 -20.84 -3.47
C PRO A 5 -22.04 -19.81 -2.37
N ARG A 6 -21.19 -19.82 -1.31
CA ARG A 6 -21.27 -18.89 -0.17
C ARG A 6 -20.55 -17.56 -0.37
N TYR A 7 -19.72 -17.42 -1.40
CA TYR A 7 -18.95 -16.19 -1.62
C TYR A 7 -19.84 -14.96 -1.83
N LEU A 8 -20.97 -15.13 -2.53
CA LEU A 8 -21.97 -14.07 -2.73
C LEU A 8 -23.08 -14.07 -1.68
N ASP A 9 -23.06 -15.00 -0.74
CA ASP A 9 -24.04 -15.03 0.35
C ASP A 9 -23.71 -13.97 1.38
N ASN A 10 -24.50 -12.89 1.38
CA ASN A 10 -24.38 -11.79 2.32
C ASN A 10 -25.41 -11.90 3.49
N SER A 11 -26.08 -13.02 3.64
CA SER A 11 -27.04 -13.21 4.72
C SER A 11 -26.38 -13.04 6.09
N GLY A 12 -27.03 -12.29 6.98
CA GLY A 12 -26.52 -11.95 8.31
C GLY A 12 -25.43 -10.85 8.33
N ARG A 13 -25.03 -10.28 7.17
CA ARG A 13 -24.08 -9.16 7.13
C ARG A 13 -24.84 -7.83 7.29
N ALA A 14 -24.39 -7.00 8.23
CA ALA A 14 -25.05 -5.72 8.54
C ALA A 14 -24.92 -4.70 7.40
N ASP A 15 -23.94 -4.86 6.51
CA ASP A 15 -23.62 -3.94 5.42
C ASP A 15 -24.21 -4.32 4.06
N VAL A 16 -25.09 -5.36 4.01
CA VAL A 16 -25.65 -5.86 2.75
C VAL A 16 -26.44 -4.82 1.97
N LEU A 17 -27.25 -4.01 2.67
CA LEU A 17 -28.07 -2.99 2.03
C LEU A 17 -27.28 -1.76 1.58
N SER A 18 -26.08 -1.56 2.10
CA SER A 18 -25.15 -0.49 1.69
C SER A 18 -24.11 -0.95 0.68
N GLY A 19 -24.28 -2.13 0.06
CA GLY A 19 -23.33 -2.67 -0.90
C GLY A 19 -21.96 -3.00 -0.30
N GLY A 20 -21.91 -3.34 0.99
CA GLY A 20 -20.69 -3.62 1.72
C GLY A 20 -19.99 -2.38 2.29
N VAL A 21 -20.50 -1.18 2.02
CA VAL A 21 -19.91 0.07 2.52
C VAL A 21 -20.25 0.29 4.00
N ARG A 22 -19.25 0.74 4.76
CA ARG A 22 -19.41 1.19 6.14
C ARG A 22 -18.57 2.45 6.38
N MET A 23 -19.19 3.42 7.07
CA MET A 23 -18.49 4.54 7.68
C MET A 23 -18.17 4.14 9.12
N ILE A 24 -16.89 3.97 9.43
CA ILE A 24 -16.42 3.51 10.74
C ILE A 24 -15.96 4.72 11.55
N PRO A 25 -16.55 4.97 12.74
CA PRO A 25 -16.07 6.03 13.60
C PRO A 25 -14.70 5.64 14.19
N VAL A 26 -13.73 6.55 14.06
CA VAL A 26 -12.40 6.45 14.64
C VAL A 26 -12.15 7.59 15.61
N THR A 27 -11.74 7.26 16.82
CA THR A 27 -11.42 8.23 17.86
C THR A 27 -9.95 8.63 17.71
N THR A 28 -9.71 9.94 17.71
CA THR A 28 -8.37 10.54 17.60
C THR A 28 -8.17 11.55 18.72
N PRO A 29 -6.94 12.04 18.95
CA PRO A 29 -6.69 13.13 19.90
C PRO A 29 -7.43 14.45 19.57
N LYS A 30 -7.98 14.59 18.37
CA LYS A 30 -8.68 15.78 17.87
C LYS A 30 -10.20 15.59 17.76
N GLY A 31 -10.72 14.44 18.16
CA GLY A 31 -12.14 14.11 18.07
C GLY A 31 -12.41 12.80 17.33
N THR A 32 -13.67 12.55 17.07
CA THR A 32 -14.13 11.37 16.33
C THR A 32 -14.40 11.75 14.89
N PHE A 33 -13.82 11.01 13.97
CA PHE A 33 -14.00 11.13 12.53
C PHE A 33 -14.48 9.80 11.97
N HIS A 34 -14.91 9.79 10.70
CA HIS A 34 -15.36 8.57 10.04
C HIS A 34 -14.43 8.20 8.90
N VAL A 35 -14.06 6.92 8.85
CA VAL A 35 -13.31 6.35 7.73
C VAL A 35 -14.20 5.41 6.94
N TRP A 36 -14.03 5.45 5.62
CA TRP A 36 -14.77 4.66 4.67
C TRP A 36 -14.12 3.31 4.44
N THR A 37 -14.95 2.25 4.46
CA THR A 37 -14.55 0.90 4.06
C THR A 37 -15.60 0.28 3.15
N LYS A 38 -15.18 -0.61 2.25
CA LYS A 38 -16.09 -1.40 1.41
C LYS A 38 -15.62 -2.86 1.39
N ARG A 39 -16.50 -3.75 1.84
CA ARG A 39 -16.28 -5.20 1.79
C ARG A 39 -16.72 -5.77 0.45
N ILE A 40 -15.89 -6.66 -0.10
CA ILE A 40 -16.21 -7.49 -1.28
C ILE A 40 -16.13 -8.95 -0.86
N GLY A 41 -17.14 -9.71 -1.19
CA GLY A 41 -17.20 -11.15 -0.93
C GLY A 41 -17.61 -11.52 0.49
N ASN A 42 -17.55 -12.82 0.76
CA ASN A 42 -17.85 -13.42 2.05
C ASN A 42 -16.99 -14.70 2.21
N ASN A 43 -16.01 -14.66 3.12
CA ASN A 43 -15.15 -15.79 3.42
C ASN A 43 -14.86 -15.84 4.92
N PRO A 44 -15.10 -16.97 5.62
CA PRO A 44 -14.89 -17.08 7.07
C PRO A 44 -13.42 -17.14 7.47
N THR A 45 -12.51 -17.52 6.57
CA THR A 45 -11.12 -17.87 6.89
C THR A 45 -10.05 -17.06 6.17
N VAL A 46 -10.42 -16.32 5.12
CA VAL A 46 -9.50 -15.48 4.35
C VAL A 46 -10.14 -14.10 4.14
N LYS A 47 -9.71 -13.14 4.95
CA LYS A 47 -10.17 -11.74 4.93
C LYS A 47 -8.97 -10.82 4.82
N LEU A 48 -8.92 -10.03 3.78
CA LEU A 48 -7.80 -9.16 3.44
C LEU A 48 -8.20 -7.69 3.60
N LEU A 49 -7.54 -6.95 4.48
CA LEU A 49 -7.65 -5.49 4.56
C LEU A 49 -6.52 -4.85 3.74
N LEU A 50 -6.87 -3.90 2.88
CA LEU A 50 -5.95 -3.23 1.97
C LEU A 50 -5.60 -1.83 2.50
N LEU A 51 -4.32 -1.61 2.84
CA LEU A 51 -3.80 -0.31 3.23
C LEU A 51 -3.13 0.36 2.03
N HIS A 52 -3.74 1.45 1.55
CA HIS A 52 -3.19 2.22 0.44
C HIS A 52 -1.95 3.01 0.83
N GLY A 53 -1.20 3.41 -0.20
CA GLY A 53 0.02 4.20 -0.12
C GLY A 53 -0.20 5.71 0.06
N GLY A 54 0.78 6.46 -0.36
CA GLY A 54 0.88 7.90 -0.19
C GLY A 54 1.92 8.26 0.86
N PRO A 55 1.57 8.65 2.10
CA PRO A 55 0.24 8.78 2.73
C PRO A 55 -0.70 9.73 2.03
N GLY A 56 -2.02 9.54 2.23
CA GLY A 56 -3.02 10.43 1.63
C GLY A 56 -3.41 10.08 0.19
N ALA A 57 -2.97 8.92 -0.35
CA ALA A 57 -3.54 8.36 -1.57
C ALA A 57 -4.95 7.78 -1.29
N THR A 58 -5.46 6.89 -2.11
CA THR A 58 -6.82 6.34 -2.00
C THR A 58 -6.82 4.84 -2.27
N HIS A 59 -7.92 4.15 -1.94
CA HIS A 59 -8.09 2.73 -2.25
C HIS A 59 -8.17 2.45 -3.76
N GLU A 60 -8.46 3.45 -4.58
CA GLU A 60 -8.90 3.31 -5.98
C GLU A 60 -7.93 2.49 -6.82
N TYR A 61 -6.62 2.66 -6.66
CA TYR A 61 -5.65 1.87 -7.43
C TYR A 61 -5.61 0.37 -7.06
N PHE A 62 -6.30 -0.05 -6.00
CA PHE A 62 -6.52 -1.47 -5.72
C PHE A 62 -7.70 -2.07 -6.48
N GLU A 63 -8.52 -1.28 -7.20
CA GLU A 63 -9.71 -1.80 -7.88
C GLU A 63 -9.39 -2.89 -8.93
N GLY A 64 -8.16 -2.94 -9.44
CA GLY A 64 -7.70 -4.05 -10.27
C GLY A 64 -7.77 -5.43 -9.59
N PHE A 65 -7.82 -5.48 -8.26
CA PHE A 65 -7.98 -6.72 -7.47
C PHE A 65 -9.35 -7.38 -7.68
N ASP A 66 -10.37 -6.61 -8.08
CA ASP A 66 -11.72 -7.11 -8.38
C ASP A 66 -11.72 -8.14 -9.52
N SER A 67 -10.72 -8.09 -10.40
CA SER A 67 -10.58 -9.06 -11.50
C SER A 67 -9.98 -10.41 -11.06
N TRP A 68 -9.44 -10.51 -9.82
CA TRP A 68 -8.68 -11.67 -9.36
C TRP A 68 -9.20 -12.28 -8.06
N LEU A 69 -9.37 -11.48 -7.01
CA LEU A 69 -9.67 -11.97 -5.67
C LEU A 69 -11.05 -12.64 -5.54
N PRO A 70 -12.12 -12.18 -6.22
CA PRO A 70 -13.41 -12.87 -6.21
C PRO A 70 -13.33 -14.30 -6.73
N ALA A 71 -12.60 -14.53 -7.84
CA ALA A 71 -12.42 -15.86 -8.39
C ALA A 71 -11.62 -16.81 -7.48
N ALA A 72 -10.77 -16.26 -6.61
CA ALA A 72 -10.04 -16.99 -5.58
C ALA A 72 -10.83 -17.16 -4.27
N GLY A 73 -12.05 -16.62 -4.19
CA GLY A 73 -12.91 -16.71 -3.01
C GLY A 73 -12.43 -15.87 -1.82
N VAL A 74 -11.56 -14.89 -2.02
CA VAL A 74 -11.02 -14.03 -0.96
C VAL A 74 -12.02 -12.95 -0.60
N GLU A 75 -12.40 -12.82 0.69
CA GLU A 75 -13.10 -11.64 1.19
C GLU A 75 -12.08 -10.54 1.40
N TYR A 76 -12.33 -9.34 0.89
CA TYR A 76 -11.39 -8.23 1.05
C TYR A 76 -12.11 -6.91 1.29
N TYR A 77 -11.33 -5.96 1.84
CA TYR A 77 -11.84 -4.67 2.27
C TYR A 77 -10.98 -3.57 1.66
N TYR A 78 -11.60 -2.73 0.85
CA TYR A 78 -11.09 -1.41 0.56
C TYR A 78 -11.25 -0.53 1.79
N TYR A 79 -10.30 0.36 1.99
CA TYR A 79 -10.27 1.26 3.11
C TYR A 79 -9.56 2.56 2.71
N ASP A 80 -10.24 3.69 2.86
CA ASP A 80 -9.63 5.00 2.77
C ASP A 80 -9.23 5.45 4.17
N GLN A 81 -7.93 5.67 4.38
CA GLN A 81 -7.41 6.19 5.64
C GLN A 81 -7.95 7.60 5.90
N LEU A 82 -8.01 8.05 7.15
CA LEU A 82 -8.46 9.40 7.49
C LEU A 82 -7.68 10.46 6.70
N GLY A 83 -8.42 11.36 6.08
CA GLY A 83 -7.88 12.36 5.17
C GLY A 83 -7.84 11.95 3.69
N SER A 84 -8.28 10.73 3.35
CA SER A 84 -8.26 10.18 1.98
C SER A 84 -9.67 10.00 1.45
N ALA A 85 -9.87 10.27 0.16
CA ALA A 85 -11.06 10.02 -0.66
C ALA A 85 -12.41 10.15 0.10
N TYR A 86 -13.08 9.01 0.35
CA TYR A 86 -14.42 8.98 0.96
C TYR A 86 -14.44 9.06 2.49
N SER A 87 -13.28 9.06 3.14
CA SER A 87 -13.15 9.30 4.57
C SER A 87 -13.24 10.78 4.91
N ASP A 88 -13.53 11.10 6.18
CA ASP A 88 -13.48 12.50 6.63
C ASP A 88 -12.09 13.08 6.38
N GLN A 89 -12.04 14.36 5.98
CA GLN A 89 -10.81 15.06 5.63
C GLN A 89 -10.61 16.29 6.54
N PRO A 90 -10.23 16.08 7.82
CA PRO A 90 -10.02 17.18 8.75
C PRO A 90 -8.79 18.02 8.36
N ASP A 91 -8.92 19.33 8.52
CA ASP A 91 -7.78 20.27 8.43
C ASP A 91 -7.05 20.33 9.78
N GLU A 92 -6.40 19.22 10.14
CA GLU A 92 -5.74 19.03 11.44
C GLU A 92 -4.34 18.38 11.24
N PRO A 93 -3.30 19.17 10.91
CA PRO A 93 -1.96 18.65 10.63
C PRO A 93 -1.35 17.78 11.74
N GLY A 94 -1.79 17.98 13.00
CA GLY A 94 -1.37 17.17 14.15
C GLY A 94 -1.91 15.72 14.14
N LEU A 95 -2.77 15.35 13.18
CA LEU A 95 -3.25 13.98 13.01
C LEU A 95 -2.33 13.14 12.10
N TRP A 96 -1.42 13.77 11.37
CA TRP A 96 -0.56 13.08 10.42
C TRP A 96 0.69 12.54 11.11
N GLU A 97 0.48 11.50 11.93
CA GLU A 97 1.52 10.81 12.70
C GLU A 97 1.35 9.29 12.55
N VAL A 98 2.46 8.55 12.47
CA VAL A 98 2.47 7.09 12.27
C VAL A 98 1.63 6.37 13.33
N ASP A 99 1.82 6.72 14.59
CA ASP A 99 1.12 6.11 15.72
C ASP A 99 -0.39 6.26 15.61
N ARG A 100 -0.85 7.43 15.19
CA ARG A 100 -2.27 7.70 15.00
C ARG A 100 -2.86 6.83 13.87
N PHE A 101 -2.13 6.63 12.77
CA PHE A 101 -2.57 5.73 11.69
C PHE A 101 -2.62 4.27 12.16
N VAL A 102 -1.68 3.82 12.98
CA VAL A 102 -1.72 2.46 13.57
C VAL A 102 -2.94 2.29 14.46
N ASP A 103 -3.24 3.26 15.32
CA ASP A 103 -4.43 3.24 16.19
C ASP A 103 -5.74 3.23 15.37
N GLU A 104 -5.76 3.92 14.22
CA GLU A 104 -6.89 3.91 13.29
C GLU A 104 -7.10 2.53 12.68
N VAL A 105 -6.03 1.88 12.19
CA VAL A 105 -6.12 0.51 11.64
C VAL A 105 -6.65 -0.46 12.69
N GLU A 106 -6.25 -0.35 13.96
CA GLU A 106 -6.77 -1.21 15.03
C GLU A 106 -8.26 -0.97 15.28
N GLN A 107 -8.73 0.26 15.27
CA GLN A 107 -10.14 0.58 15.41
C GLN A 107 -10.96 0.05 14.23
N VAL A 108 -10.44 0.18 12.99
CA VAL A 108 -11.06 -0.37 11.79
C VAL A 108 -11.14 -1.90 11.86
N ARG A 109 -10.04 -2.58 12.24
CA ARG A 109 -10.01 -4.03 12.45
C ARG A 109 -11.10 -4.49 13.42
N GLN A 110 -11.20 -3.81 14.58
CA GLN A 110 -12.21 -4.12 15.60
C GLN A 110 -13.64 -3.95 15.06
N ALA A 111 -13.91 -2.84 14.40
CA ALA A 111 -15.22 -2.55 13.82
C ALA A 111 -15.63 -3.55 12.72
N LEU A 112 -14.67 -4.09 11.98
CA LEU A 112 -14.88 -5.10 10.94
C LEU A 112 -14.89 -6.54 11.51
N GLY A 113 -14.55 -6.73 12.79
CA GLY A 113 -14.52 -8.05 13.43
C GLY A 113 -13.45 -8.98 12.82
N LEU A 114 -12.30 -8.43 12.45
CA LEU A 114 -11.18 -9.19 11.89
C LEU A 114 -10.31 -9.77 13.02
N ASP A 115 -9.92 -11.02 12.93
CA ASP A 115 -9.14 -11.72 13.94
C ASP A 115 -8.10 -12.68 13.35
N ALA A 116 -7.23 -13.22 14.20
CA ALA A 116 -6.12 -14.09 13.81
C ALA A 116 -6.53 -15.38 13.07
N ASN A 117 -7.81 -15.76 13.06
CA ASN A 117 -8.27 -16.94 12.33
C ASN A 117 -8.45 -16.68 10.83
N SER A 118 -8.62 -15.41 10.46
CA SER A 118 -9.00 -15.01 9.09
C SER A 118 -8.29 -13.79 8.55
N PHE A 119 -7.70 -12.93 9.40
CA PHE A 119 -7.26 -11.59 9.03
C PHE A 119 -5.86 -11.56 8.43
N TYR A 120 -5.79 -11.19 7.17
CA TYR A 120 -4.57 -10.80 6.46
C TYR A 120 -4.55 -9.28 6.26
N LEU A 121 -3.38 -8.67 6.47
CA LEU A 121 -3.16 -7.25 6.26
C LEU A 121 -2.18 -7.05 5.10
N LEU A 122 -2.61 -6.38 4.05
CA LEU A 122 -1.75 -5.97 2.94
C LEU A 122 -1.55 -4.47 2.98
N GLY A 123 -0.30 -4.04 2.97
CA GLY A 123 0.06 -2.64 2.77
C GLY A 123 0.98 -2.47 1.56
N GLN A 124 0.65 -1.51 0.70
CA GLN A 124 1.45 -1.14 -0.46
C GLN A 124 2.07 0.24 -0.23
N SER A 125 3.36 0.41 -0.58
CA SER A 125 4.07 1.68 -0.40
C SER A 125 3.99 2.15 1.06
N TRP A 126 3.59 3.39 1.36
CA TRP A 126 3.31 3.84 2.72
C TRP A 126 2.43 2.86 3.51
N GLY A 127 1.40 2.29 2.86
CA GLY A 127 0.59 1.25 3.50
C GLY A 127 1.41 0.05 3.98
N GLY A 128 2.53 -0.26 3.32
CA GLY A 128 3.50 -1.29 3.74
C GLY A 128 4.25 -0.90 5.01
N ALA A 129 4.69 0.35 5.14
CA ALA A 129 5.27 0.86 6.39
C ALA A 129 4.25 0.82 7.53
N LEU A 130 3.02 1.26 7.27
CA LEU A 130 1.92 1.20 8.23
C LEU A 130 1.59 -0.24 8.64
N ALA A 131 1.63 -1.19 7.71
CA ALA A 131 1.40 -2.61 8.00
C ALA A 131 2.51 -3.21 8.87
N ILE A 132 3.78 -2.83 8.67
CA ILE A 132 4.90 -3.19 9.55
C ILE A 132 4.68 -2.63 10.96
N GLU A 133 4.37 -1.34 11.07
CA GLU A 133 4.12 -0.69 12.39
C GLU A 133 2.94 -1.35 13.11
N TYR A 134 1.88 -1.67 12.38
CA TYR A 134 0.74 -2.39 12.92
C TYR A 134 1.14 -3.79 13.42
N ALA A 135 1.89 -4.54 12.62
CA ALA A 135 2.33 -5.88 12.98
C ALA A 135 3.24 -5.89 14.22
N LEU A 136 4.15 -4.91 14.35
CA LEU A 136 5.01 -4.77 15.53
C LEU A 136 4.22 -4.60 16.83
N ARG A 137 3.02 -4.04 16.78
CA ARG A 137 2.17 -3.78 17.97
C ARG A 137 1.03 -4.77 18.14
N HIS A 138 0.48 -5.29 17.04
CA HIS A 138 -0.80 -5.98 17.01
C HIS A 138 -0.77 -7.31 16.25
N GLN A 139 0.40 -7.93 16.01
CA GLN A 139 0.53 -9.15 15.22
C GLN A 139 -0.30 -10.33 15.76
N GLN A 140 -0.66 -10.32 17.05
CA GLN A 140 -1.54 -11.35 17.65
C GLN A 140 -2.93 -11.41 17.02
N HIS A 141 -3.34 -10.39 16.27
CA HIS A 141 -4.60 -10.35 15.55
C HIS A 141 -4.48 -10.75 14.07
N LEU A 142 -3.24 -10.93 13.58
CA LEU A 142 -2.97 -11.25 12.18
C LEU A 142 -2.86 -12.76 11.95
N LYS A 143 -3.44 -13.22 10.86
CA LYS A 143 -3.18 -14.54 10.26
C LYS A 143 -1.95 -14.50 9.35
N GLY A 144 -1.72 -13.38 8.68
CA GLY A 144 -0.55 -13.12 7.87
C GLY A 144 -0.42 -11.63 7.49
N LEU A 145 0.79 -11.25 7.12
CA LEU A 145 1.18 -9.90 6.72
C LEU A 145 1.67 -9.91 5.28
N ILE A 146 1.28 -8.92 4.50
CA ILE A 146 1.80 -8.70 3.15
C ILE A 146 2.35 -7.28 3.07
N VAL A 147 3.65 -7.14 2.77
CA VAL A 147 4.32 -5.87 2.53
C VAL A 147 4.67 -5.79 1.05
N SER A 148 3.98 -4.91 0.34
CA SER A 148 4.09 -4.77 -1.10
C SER A 148 4.81 -3.48 -1.47
N ASN A 149 5.90 -3.60 -2.22
CA ASN A 149 6.62 -2.47 -2.80
C ASN A 149 6.97 -1.40 -1.75
N MET A 150 7.52 -1.84 -0.61
CA MET A 150 7.94 -0.96 0.49
C MET A 150 9.15 -1.52 1.21
N MET A 151 10.19 -0.70 1.34
CA MET A 151 11.38 -0.99 2.13
C MET A 151 11.11 -0.75 3.62
N ALA A 152 11.80 -1.49 4.51
CA ALA A 152 11.69 -1.29 5.95
C ALA A 152 12.54 -0.12 6.46
N SER A 153 13.13 0.67 5.58
CA SER A 153 14.03 1.79 5.92
C SER A 153 13.94 2.89 4.86
N ILE A 154 13.44 4.05 5.23
CA ILE A 154 13.45 5.24 4.38
C ILE A 154 14.88 5.76 4.13
N PRO A 155 15.82 5.76 5.11
CA PRO A 155 17.22 6.06 4.80
C PRO A 155 17.84 5.14 3.74
N ALA A 156 17.45 3.86 3.69
CA ALA A 156 17.91 2.95 2.64
C ALA A 156 17.24 3.27 1.28
N TYR A 157 15.94 3.58 1.28
CA TYR A 157 15.23 4.05 0.10
C TYR A 157 15.87 5.32 -0.50
N ASN A 158 16.14 6.32 0.34
CA ASN A 158 16.80 7.56 -0.09
C ASN A 158 18.18 7.28 -0.72
N ARG A 159 18.98 6.40 -0.11
CA ARG A 159 20.28 6.00 -0.70
C ARG A 159 20.12 5.33 -2.06
N TYR A 160 19.12 4.46 -2.23
CA TYR A 160 18.84 3.81 -3.52
C TYR A 160 18.39 4.83 -4.58
N ALA A 161 17.50 5.74 -4.22
CA ALA A 161 17.10 6.83 -5.10
C ALA A 161 18.29 7.67 -5.57
N GLU A 162 19.18 8.09 -4.64
CA GLU A 162 20.35 8.91 -4.94
C GLU A 162 21.45 8.18 -5.71
N SER A 163 21.70 6.90 -5.39
CA SER A 163 22.84 6.16 -5.96
C SER A 163 22.48 5.39 -7.24
N THR A 164 21.20 5.13 -7.49
CA THR A 164 20.75 4.29 -8.61
C THR A 164 19.75 5.03 -9.50
N LEU A 165 18.62 5.49 -8.97
CA LEU A 165 17.54 6.03 -9.80
C LEU A 165 17.87 7.42 -10.36
N MET A 166 18.33 8.33 -9.52
CA MET A 166 18.66 9.71 -9.96
C MET A 166 19.79 9.78 -10.98
N PRO A 167 20.85 8.94 -10.91
CA PRO A 167 21.88 8.89 -11.96
C PRO A 167 21.39 8.42 -13.33
N GLU A 168 20.30 7.65 -13.39
CA GLU A 168 19.70 7.17 -14.64
C GLU A 168 18.80 8.23 -15.32
N MET A 169 18.42 9.27 -14.59
CA MET A 169 17.61 10.37 -15.12
C MET A 169 18.44 11.32 -15.99
N ASP A 170 17.77 12.06 -16.89
CA ASP A 170 18.38 13.23 -17.51
C ASP A 170 18.79 14.24 -16.42
N GLN A 171 20.08 14.57 -16.39
CA GLN A 171 20.63 15.41 -15.31
C GLN A 171 20.16 16.86 -15.36
N GLY A 172 19.72 17.37 -16.53
CA GLY A 172 19.09 18.67 -16.68
C GLY A 172 17.70 18.67 -16.05
N VAL A 173 16.89 17.62 -16.34
CA VAL A 173 15.56 17.41 -15.74
C VAL A 173 15.69 17.24 -14.23
N LEU A 174 16.60 16.44 -13.74
CA LEU A 174 16.83 16.27 -12.30
C LEU A 174 17.19 17.57 -11.60
N ALA A 175 18.04 18.41 -12.24
CA ALA A 175 18.39 19.72 -11.70
C ALA A 175 17.18 20.68 -11.62
N GLU A 176 16.27 20.63 -12.64
CA GLU A 176 15.03 21.42 -12.63
C GLU A 176 14.09 20.95 -11.51
N ILE A 177 13.93 19.61 -11.32
CA ILE A 177 13.13 19.02 -10.23
C ILE A 177 13.64 19.52 -8.88
N LYS A 178 14.93 19.35 -8.60
CA LYS A 178 15.54 19.79 -7.33
C LYS A 178 15.42 21.29 -7.10
N ALA A 179 15.52 22.10 -8.14
CA ALA A 179 15.32 23.55 -8.06
C ALA A 179 13.86 23.93 -7.76
N ALA A 180 12.89 23.20 -8.32
CA ALA A 180 11.47 23.39 -8.04
C ALA A 180 11.14 23.01 -6.59
N GLU A 181 11.64 21.88 -6.11
CA GLU A 181 11.47 21.42 -4.72
C GLU A 181 12.09 22.41 -3.72
N ALA A 182 13.33 22.84 -3.95
CA ALA A 182 14.01 23.81 -3.09
C ALA A 182 13.29 25.17 -3.05
N ALA A 183 12.57 25.54 -4.10
CA ALA A 183 11.77 26.77 -4.21
C ALA A 183 10.32 26.61 -3.73
N GLY A 184 9.90 25.41 -3.29
CA GLY A 184 8.52 25.10 -2.90
C GLY A 184 7.52 25.19 -4.06
N ARG A 185 7.97 25.02 -5.32
CA ARG A 185 7.13 25.11 -6.53
C ARG A 185 6.71 23.75 -7.04
N THR A 186 6.22 22.88 -6.15
CA THR A 186 5.78 21.51 -6.45
C THR A 186 4.32 21.42 -6.88
N ASP A 187 3.58 22.54 -6.85
CA ASP A 187 2.20 22.63 -7.39
C ASP A 187 2.18 23.19 -8.83
N ASP A 188 3.33 23.49 -9.42
CA ASP A 188 3.43 23.91 -10.80
C ASP A 188 3.22 22.70 -11.74
N PRO A 189 2.32 22.77 -12.75
CA PRO A 189 2.16 21.68 -13.73
C PRO A 189 3.46 21.24 -14.40
N ARG A 190 4.43 22.15 -14.53
CA ARG A 190 5.77 21.82 -15.04
C ARG A 190 6.50 20.80 -14.16
N TYR A 191 6.27 20.82 -12.85
CA TYR A 191 6.88 19.85 -11.94
C TYR A 191 6.38 18.42 -12.22
N ASP A 192 5.08 18.24 -12.44
CA ASP A 192 4.50 16.94 -12.80
C ASP A 192 5.05 16.44 -14.16
N GLU A 193 5.20 17.32 -15.15
CA GLU A 193 5.83 17.00 -16.43
C GLU A 193 7.29 16.52 -16.28
N LEU A 194 8.06 17.14 -15.39
CA LEU A 194 9.45 16.75 -15.12
C LEU A 194 9.54 15.36 -14.47
N LEU A 195 8.58 14.99 -13.65
CA LEU A 195 8.52 13.68 -12.98
C LEU A 195 8.02 12.55 -13.88
N GLU A 196 7.31 12.86 -14.97
CA GLU A 196 6.64 11.85 -15.81
C GLU A 196 7.58 10.74 -16.26
N GLN A 197 8.80 11.09 -16.72
CA GLN A 197 9.77 10.09 -17.18
C GLN A 197 10.15 9.10 -16.07
N HIS A 198 10.38 9.60 -14.86
CA HIS A 198 10.68 8.76 -13.70
C HIS A 198 9.49 7.88 -13.32
N TYR A 199 8.28 8.43 -13.33
CA TYR A 199 7.07 7.70 -12.98
C TYR A 199 6.74 6.59 -13.98
N VAL A 200 6.90 6.85 -15.28
CA VAL A 200 6.75 5.83 -16.34
C VAL A 200 7.84 4.75 -16.26
N ALA A 201 9.01 5.06 -15.74
CA ALA A 201 10.09 4.08 -15.60
C ALA A 201 9.95 3.22 -14.33
N HIS A 202 9.47 3.77 -13.21
CA HIS A 202 9.60 3.16 -11.90
C HIS A 202 8.31 3.08 -11.07
N VAL A 203 7.26 3.86 -11.41
CA VAL A 203 5.98 3.82 -10.68
C VAL A 203 4.98 2.93 -11.38
N LEU A 204 4.74 3.15 -12.68
CA LEU A 204 3.93 2.28 -13.51
C LEU A 204 4.46 2.29 -14.95
N ARG A 205 5.03 1.16 -15.39
CA ARG A 205 5.73 1.01 -16.66
C ARG A 205 4.81 0.84 -17.86
N LEU A 206 3.88 1.77 -17.98
CA LEU A 206 3.00 1.98 -19.13
C LEU A 206 3.14 3.43 -19.59
N PRO A 207 2.94 3.72 -20.89
CA PRO A 207 2.84 5.12 -21.33
C PRO A 207 1.81 5.87 -20.46
N ALA A 208 2.12 7.07 -20.01
CA ALA A 208 1.25 7.82 -19.06
C ALA A 208 -0.21 7.92 -19.52
N LYS A 209 -0.45 8.10 -20.82
CA LYS A 209 -1.80 8.14 -21.43
C LYS A 209 -2.55 6.79 -21.42
N GLU A 210 -1.85 5.70 -21.14
CA GLU A 210 -2.39 4.33 -21.10
C GLU A 210 -2.53 3.83 -19.65
N TRP A 211 -2.23 4.67 -18.67
CA TRP A 211 -2.42 4.30 -17.27
C TRP A 211 -3.89 3.96 -17.00
N PRO A 212 -4.15 2.86 -16.28
CA PRO A 212 -5.51 2.46 -15.93
C PRO A 212 -6.24 3.57 -15.17
N GLU A 213 -7.51 3.73 -15.48
CA GLU A 213 -8.35 4.80 -14.91
C GLU A 213 -8.32 4.82 -13.37
N PRO A 214 -8.39 3.67 -12.64
CA PRO A 214 -8.31 3.68 -11.18
C PRO A 214 -6.98 4.25 -10.65
N VAL A 215 -5.87 4.04 -11.36
CA VAL A 215 -4.58 4.63 -11.00
C VAL A 215 -4.60 6.13 -11.21
N VAL A 216 -5.02 6.58 -12.40
CA VAL A 216 -5.12 8.03 -12.72
C VAL A 216 -6.00 8.75 -11.70
N ARG A 217 -7.14 8.16 -11.35
CA ARG A 217 -8.09 8.70 -10.37
C ARG A 217 -7.47 8.77 -8.97
N SER A 218 -6.79 7.72 -8.53
CA SER A 218 -6.12 7.70 -7.24
C SER A 218 -5.04 8.78 -7.13
N PHE A 219 -4.24 8.96 -8.18
CA PHE A 219 -3.22 10.03 -8.22
C PHE A 219 -3.86 11.43 -8.19
N ALA A 220 -4.98 11.62 -8.91
CA ALA A 220 -5.71 12.89 -8.90
C ALA A 220 -6.33 13.21 -7.52
N HIS A 221 -6.60 12.20 -6.70
CA HIS A 221 -7.20 12.33 -5.39
C HIS A 221 -6.18 12.35 -4.23
N ILE A 222 -4.88 12.32 -4.51
CA ILE A 222 -3.87 12.41 -3.45
C ILE A 222 -4.06 13.69 -2.63
N ASN A 223 -4.23 13.52 -1.32
CA ASN A 223 -4.29 14.65 -0.39
C ASN A 223 -2.87 15.19 -0.11
N LYS A 224 -2.47 16.22 -0.84
CA LYS A 224 -1.15 16.84 -0.70
C LYS A 224 -0.90 17.43 0.69
N ALA A 225 -1.95 17.79 1.45
CA ALA A 225 -1.81 18.26 2.83
C ALA A 225 -1.35 17.15 3.80
N ILE A 226 -1.44 15.88 3.40
CA ILE A 226 -0.89 14.73 4.11
C ILE A 226 0.40 14.27 3.44
N TYR A 227 0.35 14.07 2.12
CA TYR A 227 1.45 13.49 1.34
C TYR A 227 2.76 14.28 1.53
N VAL A 228 2.74 15.58 1.24
CA VAL A 228 3.95 16.41 1.28
C VAL A 228 4.59 16.48 2.67
N PRO A 229 3.86 16.74 3.78
CA PRO A 229 4.46 16.76 5.11
C PRO A 229 5.00 15.42 5.59
N MET A 230 4.42 14.31 5.16
CA MET A 230 4.84 12.98 5.61
C MET A 230 5.90 12.35 4.71
N GLN A 231 5.66 12.29 3.41
CA GLN A 231 6.54 11.68 2.40
C GLN A 231 7.56 12.68 1.85
N GLY A 232 7.10 13.79 1.39
CA GLY A 232 7.84 14.76 0.58
C GLY A 232 7.10 15.06 -0.71
N PRO A 233 7.71 15.83 -1.63
CA PRO A 233 6.98 16.30 -2.82
C PRO A 233 6.81 15.25 -3.93
N SER A 234 7.59 14.16 -3.94
CA SER A 234 7.62 13.18 -5.04
C SER A 234 8.07 11.78 -4.59
N GLU A 235 8.11 10.82 -5.53
CA GLU A 235 8.66 9.47 -5.36
C GLU A 235 10.19 9.40 -5.67
N LEU A 236 10.90 10.52 -5.60
CA LEU A 236 12.36 10.58 -5.72
C LEU A 236 13.07 10.59 -4.35
N GLY A 237 12.61 9.76 -3.44
CA GLY A 237 13.04 9.72 -2.06
C GLY A 237 11.98 10.32 -1.13
N ALA A 238 12.25 10.30 0.18
CA ALA A 238 11.35 10.86 1.18
C ALA A 238 12.07 11.87 2.06
N SER A 239 11.50 13.07 2.17
CA SER A 239 12.06 14.21 2.92
C SER A 239 11.14 14.74 4.01
N GLY A 240 9.93 14.17 4.15
CA GLY A 240 8.97 14.53 5.17
C GLY A 240 9.22 13.85 6.52
N LYS A 241 8.18 13.76 7.37
CA LYS A 241 8.25 13.12 8.68
C LYS A 241 8.76 11.68 8.67
N LEU A 242 8.61 10.98 7.52
CA LEU A 242 9.06 9.60 7.35
C LEU A 242 10.56 9.47 7.04
N ALA A 243 11.29 10.57 6.81
CA ALA A 243 12.68 10.55 6.34
C ALA A 243 13.63 9.68 7.19
N ASP A 244 13.41 9.62 8.50
CA ASP A 244 14.23 8.83 9.44
C ASP A 244 13.58 7.50 9.85
N TRP A 245 12.44 7.12 9.24
CA TRP A 245 11.76 5.88 9.60
C TRP A 245 12.57 4.66 9.16
N ASP A 246 12.93 3.81 10.15
CA ASP A 246 13.68 2.57 9.92
C ASP A 246 13.24 1.50 10.93
N ARG A 247 12.80 0.35 10.43
CA ARG A 247 12.36 -0.82 11.20
C ARG A 247 13.15 -2.08 10.86
N THR A 248 14.26 -1.93 10.14
CA THR A 248 15.08 -3.07 9.69
C THR A 248 15.46 -4.00 10.86
N ALA A 249 15.84 -3.42 12.00
CA ALA A 249 16.24 -4.19 13.18
C ALA A 249 15.06 -4.90 13.88
N ASP A 250 13.84 -4.41 13.68
CA ASP A 250 12.64 -4.89 14.39
C ASP A 250 11.92 -6.04 13.67
N LEU A 251 12.22 -6.27 12.37
CA LEU A 251 11.50 -7.22 11.53
C LEU A 251 11.50 -8.65 12.07
N SER A 252 12.59 -9.07 12.71
CA SER A 252 12.72 -10.41 13.31
C SER A 252 11.77 -10.67 14.49
N SER A 253 11.17 -9.60 15.06
CA SER A 253 10.18 -9.72 16.13
C SER A 253 8.77 -10.06 15.60
N ILE A 254 8.53 -9.89 14.29
CA ILE A 254 7.27 -10.26 13.65
C ILE A 254 7.25 -11.76 13.36
N GLN A 255 6.35 -12.48 14.03
CA GLN A 255 6.29 -13.95 14.03
C GLN A 255 5.23 -14.53 13.08
N VAL A 256 4.33 -13.71 12.57
CA VAL A 256 3.30 -14.16 11.63
C VAL A 256 3.90 -14.45 10.25
N PRO A 257 3.30 -15.35 9.46
CA PRO A 257 3.69 -15.53 8.06
C PRO A 257 3.68 -14.18 7.35
N THR A 258 4.78 -13.86 6.68
CA THR A 258 4.93 -12.56 5.99
C THR A 258 5.35 -12.77 4.54
N LEU A 259 4.61 -12.16 3.61
CA LEU A 259 4.97 -12.05 2.20
C LEU A 259 5.51 -10.65 1.93
N VAL A 260 6.73 -10.56 1.41
CA VAL A 260 7.28 -9.33 0.84
C VAL A 260 7.16 -9.43 -0.67
N ILE A 261 6.52 -8.45 -1.30
CA ILE A 261 6.42 -8.34 -2.75
C ILE A 261 7.31 -7.20 -3.20
N GLY A 262 8.17 -7.47 -4.17
CA GLY A 262 9.05 -6.47 -4.78
C GLY A 262 9.13 -6.65 -6.28
N ALA A 263 9.47 -5.60 -6.98
CA ALA A 263 9.50 -5.57 -8.43
C ALA A 263 10.88 -5.11 -8.96
N GLN A 264 11.23 -5.57 -10.17
CA GLN A 264 12.56 -5.33 -10.73
C GLN A 264 12.84 -3.85 -11.03
N HIS A 265 11.79 -3.12 -11.41
CA HIS A 265 11.91 -1.73 -11.88
C HIS A 265 11.30 -0.71 -10.89
N ASP A 266 11.12 -1.12 -9.64
CA ASP A 266 10.48 -0.33 -8.58
C ASP A 266 11.33 0.89 -8.17
N THR A 267 10.70 1.86 -7.56
CA THR A 267 11.37 2.90 -6.77
C THR A 267 12.05 2.33 -5.51
N MET A 268 11.62 1.13 -5.07
CA MET A 268 12.18 0.38 -3.93
C MET A 268 13.22 -0.62 -4.42
N ASP A 269 14.40 -0.67 -3.77
CA ASP A 269 15.50 -1.59 -4.13
C ASP A 269 15.06 -3.06 -4.03
N PRO A 270 15.00 -3.82 -5.15
CA PRO A 270 14.63 -5.23 -5.14
C PRO A 270 15.58 -6.11 -4.30
N ALA A 271 16.85 -5.74 -4.21
CA ALA A 271 17.82 -6.46 -3.39
C ALA A 271 17.52 -6.26 -1.91
N HIS A 272 17.22 -5.03 -1.49
CA HIS A 272 16.79 -4.73 -0.12
C HIS A 272 15.50 -5.48 0.24
N LEU A 273 14.50 -5.50 -0.63
CA LEU A 273 13.24 -6.19 -0.37
C LEU A 273 13.44 -7.70 -0.20
N ARG A 274 14.36 -8.30 -0.95
CA ARG A 274 14.73 -9.72 -0.78
C ARG A 274 15.41 -9.99 0.56
N GLU A 275 16.33 -9.13 1.00
CA GLU A 275 16.97 -9.25 2.32
C GLU A 275 15.96 -8.96 3.45
N MET A 276 15.08 -7.99 3.25
CA MET A 276 13.97 -7.72 4.18
C MET A 276 13.09 -8.95 4.40
N ALA A 277 12.74 -9.68 3.34
CA ALA A 277 11.98 -10.93 3.48
C ALA A 277 12.71 -11.98 4.33
N ARG A 278 14.04 -12.08 4.23
CA ARG A 278 14.86 -12.98 5.05
C ARG A 278 14.96 -12.54 6.50
N SER A 279 14.74 -11.26 6.78
CA SER A 279 14.79 -10.70 8.14
C SER A 279 13.55 -11.02 8.96
N PHE A 280 12.42 -11.34 8.33
CA PHE A 280 11.24 -11.83 9.03
C PHE A 280 11.44 -13.30 9.45
N LEU A 281 10.94 -13.67 10.62
CA LEU A 281 11.03 -15.05 11.12
C LEU A 281 10.39 -16.08 10.17
N ARG A 282 9.29 -15.69 9.50
CA ARG A 282 8.52 -16.52 8.56
C ARG A 282 8.26 -15.74 7.26
N GLY A 283 9.32 -15.11 6.75
CA GLY A 283 9.24 -14.30 5.55
C GLY A 283 9.41 -15.11 4.26
N THR A 284 8.67 -14.74 3.24
CA THR A 284 8.80 -15.21 1.85
C THR A 284 8.88 -14.00 0.93
N TYR A 285 9.58 -14.16 -0.18
CA TYR A 285 9.75 -13.11 -1.18
C TYR A 285 9.06 -13.47 -2.49
N LEU A 286 8.23 -12.59 -3.00
CA LEU A 286 7.67 -12.65 -4.35
C LEU A 286 8.36 -11.59 -5.20
N HIS A 287 9.02 -12.01 -6.25
CA HIS A 287 9.66 -11.11 -7.23
C HIS A 287 8.77 -10.94 -8.46
N CYS A 288 8.48 -9.70 -8.82
CA CYS A 288 7.79 -9.31 -10.05
C CYS A 288 8.84 -8.81 -11.07
N PRO A 289 9.32 -9.66 -11.99
CA PRO A 289 10.46 -9.34 -12.87
C PRO A 289 10.16 -8.24 -13.88
N ASP A 290 8.91 -8.10 -14.29
CA ASP A 290 8.47 -7.11 -15.28
C ASP A 290 7.81 -5.89 -14.62
N GLY A 291 7.60 -5.93 -13.28
CA GLY A 291 6.86 -4.95 -12.51
C GLY A 291 7.69 -3.76 -12.04
N SER A 292 6.97 -2.72 -11.64
CA SER A 292 7.48 -1.52 -10.97
C SER A 292 6.75 -1.28 -9.64
N HIS A 293 6.66 -0.04 -9.15
CA HIS A 293 6.02 0.29 -7.87
C HIS A 293 4.54 -0.14 -7.79
N LEU A 294 3.84 -0.13 -8.92
CA LEU A 294 2.47 -0.65 -9.06
C LEU A 294 2.48 -2.01 -9.80
N ALA A 295 3.30 -2.95 -9.33
CA ALA A 295 3.46 -4.28 -9.93
C ALA A 295 2.13 -5.06 -10.07
N MET A 296 1.10 -4.70 -9.29
CA MET A 296 -0.25 -5.24 -9.44
C MET A 296 -0.91 -4.87 -10.79
N TYR A 297 -0.29 -4.00 -11.58
CA TYR A 297 -0.73 -3.61 -12.91
C TYR A 297 0.23 -4.04 -14.01
N ASP A 298 1.52 -3.71 -13.90
CA ASP A 298 2.51 -3.95 -14.98
C ASP A 298 3.16 -5.34 -14.92
N ASP A 299 3.04 -6.07 -13.79
CA ASP A 299 3.32 -7.51 -13.69
C ASP A 299 2.18 -8.22 -12.95
N GLN A 300 0.96 -7.95 -13.38
CA GLN A 300 -0.28 -8.31 -12.69
C GLN A 300 -0.40 -9.81 -12.44
N GLU A 301 -0.06 -10.64 -13.44
CA GLU A 301 -0.21 -12.10 -13.33
C GLU A 301 0.72 -12.68 -12.23
N THR A 302 2.00 -12.29 -12.23
CA THR A 302 2.97 -12.71 -11.21
C THR A 302 2.53 -12.25 -9.83
N TYR A 303 2.17 -10.97 -9.70
CA TYR A 303 1.73 -10.37 -8.45
C TYR A 303 0.51 -11.08 -7.88
N MET A 304 -0.56 -11.20 -8.67
CA MET A 304 -1.84 -11.72 -8.19
C MET A 304 -1.79 -13.23 -7.90
N ARG A 305 -1.10 -14.02 -8.74
CA ARG A 305 -0.93 -15.45 -8.47
C ARG A 305 -0.14 -15.69 -7.19
N GLY A 306 0.94 -14.96 -6.97
CA GLY A 306 1.75 -15.06 -5.76
C GLY A 306 0.99 -14.63 -4.50
N LEU A 307 0.26 -13.53 -4.56
CA LEU A 307 -0.60 -13.06 -3.48
C LEU A 307 -1.69 -14.10 -3.13
N ILE A 308 -2.42 -14.61 -4.14
CA ILE A 308 -3.48 -15.61 -3.94
C ILE A 308 -2.91 -16.90 -3.35
N ALA A 309 -1.76 -17.37 -3.86
CA ALA A 309 -1.10 -18.57 -3.33
C ALA A 309 -0.77 -18.40 -1.83
N PHE A 310 -0.23 -17.25 -1.42
CA PHE A 310 0.05 -16.95 -0.02
C PHE A 310 -1.24 -16.92 0.84
N LEU A 311 -2.29 -16.26 0.37
CA LEU A 311 -3.55 -16.14 1.10
C LEU A 311 -4.28 -17.49 1.27
N THR A 312 -4.19 -18.36 0.27
CA THR A 312 -4.93 -19.65 0.24
C THR A 312 -4.09 -20.83 0.73
N GLY A 313 -2.80 -20.65 1.02
CA GLY A 313 -1.88 -21.71 1.40
C GLY A 313 -1.57 -22.70 0.28
N GLN A 314 -1.76 -22.30 -0.99
CA GLN A 314 -1.37 -23.09 -2.15
C GLN A 314 0.14 -22.93 -2.41
N GLU A 315 0.77 -23.95 -2.99
CA GLU A 315 2.16 -23.83 -3.42
C GLU A 315 2.26 -22.77 -4.52
N GLN A 316 3.24 -21.88 -4.42
CA GLN A 316 3.54 -20.93 -5.49
C GLN A 316 3.91 -21.72 -6.77
N PRO A 317 3.35 -21.39 -7.93
CA PRO A 317 3.85 -21.95 -9.17
C PRO A 317 5.34 -21.60 -9.29
N ALA A 318 6.18 -22.61 -9.57
CA ALA A 318 7.60 -22.42 -9.76
C ALA A 318 7.80 -21.36 -10.87
N THR A 319 8.40 -20.25 -10.54
CA THR A 319 8.86 -19.27 -11.54
C THR A 319 10.00 -19.94 -12.32
N SER A 320 9.74 -20.26 -13.58
CA SER A 320 10.69 -20.81 -14.53
C SER A 320 11.78 -19.79 -14.89
#